data_8f99f66505e3abd8fe2441bc98ee55dc
#
_entry.id   8f99f66505e3abd8fe2441bc98ee55dc
#
_cell.length_a   1.000
_cell.length_b   1.000
_cell.length_c   1.000
_cell.angle_alpha   90.00
_cell.angle_beta   90.00
_cell.angle_gamma   90.00
#
_symmetry.space_group_name_H-M   'P 1'
#
loop_
_entity.id
_entity.type
_entity.pdbx_description
1 polymer ?
#
loop_
_entity_poly.entity_id
_entity_poly.type
_entity_poly.pdbx_seq_one_letter_code
_entity_poly.pdbx_strand_id
1 'polypeptide(L)'
;MVDIHLAVRLMRAVSPEARVILLGDKHQLAAVGPGAVFAEISDGKGALARMGAVVELAKSWRFGKDTPIGQLATAINHQGVNAGLPEAEVFQNVLAAFASAEANADKSLQSASLHTAGLMELQKGVFTSKATDEQKREREIFSRTGLTAPVRSWLNRELEGYASVLSECRAAYLAGTTKEQWESLRQKLWLCLSGFRALAAQRHGAMSVQAVNDYADQRIRSVWPLSEGAFGGGHYPGEVIIVRRNDEGLGVHNGDVGIVLPKLLELDTPTSDLEDSSAVVGDEDAGDSPERQDRPDRQGPAVSFTVYFGDTNLELPVALLPQFDVAWAMTIHQSQGSEFERVAVLLPVKRTSELATRELLYTAVTRTKRTVDVFGSEAVLRRAVEKPTVRDGSLGRRLELFCEMQ
;
A
#
# COMPACT_ATOMS: atom_id res chain seq x y z
N MET A 1 -2.19 -5.13 14.95
CA MET A 1 -1.04 -4.68 15.79
C MET A 1 -1.56 -4.36 17.19
N VAL A 2 -1.01 -4.99 18.22
CA VAL A 2 -1.42 -4.82 19.62
C VAL A 2 -0.29 -4.07 20.34
N ASP A 3 -0.53 -2.83 20.73
CA ASP A 3 0.38 -2.06 21.59
C ASP A 3 0.17 -2.40 23.08
N ILE A 4 0.98 -1.82 23.95
CA ILE A 4 0.91 -2.12 25.39
C ILE A 4 -0.43 -1.73 26.00
N HIS A 5 -1.06 -0.64 25.55
CA HIS A 5 -2.33 -0.18 26.09
C HIS A 5 -3.47 -1.12 25.70
N LEU A 6 -3.51 -1.55 24.45
CA LEU A 6 -4.49 -2.52 23.97
C LEU A 6 -4.28 -3.90 24.63
N ALA A 7 -3.02 -4.34 24.76
CA ALA A 7 -2.68 -5.57 25.46
C ALA A 7 -3.17 -5.58 26.91
N VAL A 8 -2.94 -4.48 27.64
CA VAL A 8 -3.42 -4.33 29.03
C VAL A 8 -4.96 -4.37 29.11
N ARG A 9 -5.65 -3.68 28.17
CA ARG A 9 -7.12 -3.72 28.10
C ARG A 9 -7.64 -5.13 27.84
N LEU A 10 -7.02 -5.82 26.86
CA LEU A 10 -7.37 -7.20 26.53
C LEU A 10 -7.23 -8.11 27.77
N MET A 11 -6.05 -8.09 28.41
CA MET A 11 -5.79 -8.94 29.57
C MET A 11 -6.71 -8.64 30.78
N ARG A 12 -7.15 -7.38 30.94
CA ARG A 12 -8.12 -7.02 31.98
C ARG A 12 -9.54 -7.44 31.65
N ALA A 13 -9.89 -7.57 30.38
CA ALA A 13 -11.22 -7.95 29.93
C ALA A 13 -11.43 -9.47 29.87
N VAL A 14 -10.34 -10.24 29.79
CA VAL A 14 -10.40 -11.72 29.74
C VAL A 14 -10.59 -12.27 31.14
N SER A 15 -11.52 -13.26 31.27
CA SER A 15 -11.72 -13.99 32.53
C SER A 15 -10.42 -14.69 32.97
N PRO A 16 -10.11 -14.74 34.29
CA PRO A 16 -8.97 -15.48 34.83
C PRO A 16 -9.00 -16.98 34.46
N GLU A 17 -10.17 -17.55 34.23
CA GLU A 17 -10.35 -18.96 33.83
C GLU A 17 -10.16 -19.19 32.33
N ALA A 18 -10.06 -18.13 31.53
CA ALA A 18 -9.95 -18.25 30.08
C ALA A 18 -8.54 -18.60 29.64
N ARG A 19 -8.44 -19.49 28.65
CA ARG A 19 -7.19 -19.75 27.95
C ARG A 19 -6.96 -18.71 26.87
N VAL A 20 -5.85 -17.98 26.93
CA VAL A 20 -5.45 -17.00 25.94
C VAL A 20 -4.39 -17.61 25.04
N ILE A 21 -4.63 -17.59 23.71
CA ILE A 21 -3.67 -18.00 22.70
C ILE A 21 -3.36 -16.77 21.84
N LEU A 22 -2.09 -16.33 21.85
CA LEU A 22 -1.62 -15.21 21.06
C LEU A 22 -0.84 -15.73 19.86
N LEU A 23 -1.27 -15.35 18.65
CA LEU A 23 -0.63 -15.72 17.39
C LEU A 23 0.04 -14.48 16.79
N GLY A 24 1.27 -14.61 16.30
CA GLY A 24 1.97 -13.50 15.69
C GLY A 24 3.36 -13.90 15.19
N ASP A 25 4.06 -12.91 14.65
CA ASP A 25 5.44 -13.03 14.18
C ASP A 25 6.30 -11.98 14.90
N LYS A 26 7.21 -12.46 15.76
CA LYS A 26 8.10 -11.59 16.57
C LYS A 26 9.12 -10.82 15.72
N HIS A 27 9.34 -11.24 14.47
CA HIS A 27 10.28 -10.63 13.55
C HIS A 27 9.66 -9.55 12.66
N GLN A 28 8.33 -9.46 12.61
CA GLN A 28 7.64 -8.38 11.93
C GLN A 28 7.66 -7.09 12.75
N LEU A 29 7.37 -5.97 12.08
CA LEU A 29 7.23 -4.68 12.74
C LEU A 29 6.25 -4.76 13.92
N ALA A 30 6.70 -4.28 15.06
CA ALA A 30 5.84 -4.09 16.22
C ALA A 30 4.77 -2.99 15.96
N ALA A 31 3.76 -2.90 16.82
CA ALA A 31 2.78 -1.83 16.77
C ALA A 31 3.45 -0.45 16.83
N VAL A 32 2.84 0.57 16.21
CA VAL A 32 3.37 1.95 16.23
C VAL A 32 3.41 2.52 17.66
N GLY A 33 2.49 2.08 18.53
CA GLY A 33 2.46 2.45 19.95
C GLY A 33 3.65 1.91 20.75
N PRO A 34 3.79 2.32 22.01
CA PRO A 34 4.91 1.93 22.87
C PRO A 34 4.95 0.42 23.16
N GLY A 35 6.19 -0.08 23.33
CA GLY A 35 6.48 -1.47 23.66
C GLY A 35 6.52 -2.43 22.46
N ALA A 36 7.10 -3.59 22.67
CA ALA A 36 7.14 -4.70 21.72
C ALA A 36 6.49 -5.95 22.37
N VAL A 37 5.24 -5.80 22.80
CA VAL A 37 4.52 -6.77 23.67
C VAL A 37 4.67 -8.19 23.15
N PHE A 38 4.33 -8.45 21.88
CA PHE A 38 4.39 -9.80 21.34
C PHE A 38 5.83 -10.34 21.29
N ALA A 39 6.80 -9.53 20.90
CA ALA A 39 8.20 -9.94 20.86
C ALA A 39 8.74 -10.25 22.26
N GLU A 40 8.38 -9.43 23.27
CA GLU A 40 8.82 -9.63 24.65
C GLU A 40 8.21 -10.88 25.28
N ILE A 41 6.91 -11.16 25.06
CA ILE A 41 6.27 -12.37 25.62
C ILE A 41 6.63 -13.65 24.87
N SER A 42 6.99 -13.55 23.59
CA SER A 42 7.41 -14.68 22.74
C SER A 42 8.93 -14.87 22.65
N ASP A 43 9.69 -14.19 23.51
CA ASP A 43 11.14 -14.41 23.57
C ASP A 43 11.44 -15.85 23.96
N GLY A 44 12.17 -16.55 23.07
CA GLY A 44 12.53 -17.96 23.28
C GLY A 44 13.45 -18.24 24.47
N LYS A 45 14.02 -17.18 25.06
CA LYS A 45 14.85 -17.25 26.28
C LYS A 45 14.14 -16.68 27.52
N GLY A 46 12.98 -16.04 27.30
CA GLY A 46 12.22 -15.39 28.35
C GLY A 46 11.50 -16.35 29.30
N ALA A 47 10.91 -15.80 30.35
CA ALA A 47 10.22 -16.57 31.41
C ALA A 47 9.13 -17.50 30.86
N LEU A 48 8.28 -17.00 29.94
CA LEU A 48 7.19 -17.81 29.37
C LEU A 48 7.70 -18.98 28.53
N ALA A 49 8.85 -18.83 27.85
CA ALA A 49 9.45 -19.93 27.12
C ALA A 49 9.97 -21.02 28.06
N ARG A 50 10.60 -20.64 29.17
CA ARG A 50 11.04 -21.59 30.21
C ARG A 50 9.86 -22.36 30.85
N MET A 51 8.69 -21.74 30.90
CA MET A 51 7.44 -22.38 31.37
C MET A 51 6.76 -23.24 30.30
N GLY A 52 7.30 -23.33 29.08
CA GLY A 52 6.68 -24.07 27.96
C GLY A 52 5.46 -23.37 27.33
N ALA A 53 5.24 -22.08 27.65
CA ALA A 53 4.10 -21.33 27.13
C ALA A 53 4.36 -20.70 25.76
N VAL A 54 5.57 -20.80 25.22
CA VAL A 54 5.94 -20.29 23.88
C VAL A 54 6.19 -21.45 22.94
N VAL A 55 5.46 -21.47 21.83
CA VAL A 55 5.64 -22.45 20.75
C VAL A 55 6.02 -21.73 19.48
N GLU A 56 7.16 -22.05 18.90
CA GLU A 56 7.62 -21.49 17.64
C GLU A 56 7.22 -22.41 16.47
N LEU A 57 6.44 -21.85 15.51
CA LEU A 57 6.03 -22.57 14.31
C LEU A 57 7.16 -22.50 13.28
N ALA A 58 7.86 -23.62 13.06
CA ALA A 58 9.04 -23.67 12.20
C ALA A 58 8.72 -23.76 10.70
N LYS A 59 7.48 -24.15 10.32
CA LYS A 59 7.10 -24.33 8.91
C LYS A 59 6.37 -23.11 8.40
N SER A 60 6.95 -22.44 7.42
CA SER A 60 6.24 -21.41 6.62
C SER A 60 5.44 -22.10 5.52
N TRP A 61 4.14 -21.77 5.41
CA TRP A 61 3.30 -22.22 4.31
C TRP A 61 3.30 -21.24 3.14
N ARG A 62 3.71 -19.99 3.36
CA ARG A 62 3.71 -18.93 2.36
C ARG A 62 4.91 -19.07 1.40
N PHE A 63 6.09 -19.34 1.94
CA PHE A 63 7.28 -19.61 1.15
C PHE A 63 8.10 -20.72 1.81
N GLY A 64 8.51 -21.70 1.00
CA GLY A 64 9.45 -22.72 1.46
C GLY A 64 10.79 -22.09 1.84
N LYS A 65 11.53 -22.71 2.76
CA LYS A 65 12.87 -22.24 3.13
C LYS A 65 13.85 -22.20 1.95
N ASP A 66 13.57 -23.01 0.92
CA ASP A 66 14.38 -23.11 -0.30
C ASP A 66 13.97 -22.14 -1.42
N THR A 67 12.89 -21.38 -1.21
CA THR A 67 12.48 -20.38 -2.18
C THR A 67 13.29 -19.09 -2.05
N PRO A 68 13.47 -18.31 -3.15
CA PRO A 68 14.24 -17.06 -3.12
C PRO A 68 13.79 -16.08 -2.02
N ILE A 69 12.48 -15.91 -1.85
CA ILE A 69 11.93 -15.02 -0.82
C ILE A 69 12.13 -15.61 0.58
N GLY A 70 11.99 -16.93 0.74
CA GLY A 70 12.23 -17.61 2.01
C GLY A 70 13.70 -17.54 2.45
N GLN A 71 14.63 -17.72 1.52
CA GLN A 71 16.07 -17.56 1.77
C GLN A 71 16.41 -16.12 2.15
N LEU A 72 15.88 -15.15 1.42
CA LEU A 72 16.09 -13.73 1.72
C LEU A 72 15.51 -13.34 3.09
N ALA A 73 14.29 -13.75 3.41
CA ALA A 73 13.65 -13.50 4.71
C ALA A 73 14.45 -14.11 5.85
N THR A 74 14.96 -15.33 5.68
CA THR A 74 15.84 -16.03 6.64
C THR A 74 17.15 -15.29 6.84
N ALA A 75 17.77 -14.81 5.75
CA ALA A 75 19.00 -14.05 5.80
C ALA A 75 18.83 -12.72 6.55
N ILE A 76 17.75 -11.98 6.25
CA ILE A 76 17.45 -10.70 6.91
C ILE A 76 17.24 -10.88 8.41
N ASN A 77 16.59 -11.95 8.84
CA ASN A 77 16.32 -12.21 10.26
C ASN A 77 17.49 -12.84 11.03
N HIS A 78 18.65 -12.95 10.46
CA HIS A 78 19.82 -13.62 11.08
C HIS A 78 19.50 -15.04 11.54
N GLN A 79 18.66 -15.76 10.80
CA GLN A 79 18.28 -17.15 11.10
C GLN A 79 19.07 -18.14 10.24
N GLY A 80 18.99 -19.41 10.58
CA GLY A 80 19.65 -20.48 9.86
C GLY A 80 21.18 -20.30 9.89
N VAL A 81 21.80 -20.24 8.72
CA VAL A 81 23.26 -20.08 8.57
C VAL A 81 23.79 -18.75 9.09
N ASN A 82 22.92 -17.76 9.27
CA ASN A 82 23.29 -16.43 9.79
C ASN A 82 23.16 -16.32 11.31
N ALA A 83 22.71 -17.36 12.00
CA ALA A 83 22.53 -17.34 13.44
C ALA A 83 23.90 -17.22 14.13
N GLY A 84 24.11 -16.12 14.86
CA GLY A 84 25.34 -15.86 15.61
C GLY A 84 26.52 -15.34 14.79
N LEU A 85 26.34 -15.07 13.48
CA LEU A 85 27.37 -14.44 12.66
C LEU A 85 27.50 -12.94 12.96
N PRO A 86 28.68 -12.35 12.72
CA PRO A 86 28.87 -10.91 12.74
C PRO A 86 27.95 -10.21 11.72
N GLU A 87 27.47 -9.02 12.04
CA GLU A 87 26.54 -8.26 11.20
C GLU A 87 27.06 -8.01 9.78
N ALA A 88 28.37 -7.80 9.63
CA ALA A 88 28.99 -7.62 8.31
C ALA A 88 28.88 -8.86 7.42
N GLU A 89 29.01 -10.06 7.99
CA GLU A 89 28.86 -11.32 7.27
C GLU A 89 27.41 -11.59 6.92
N VAL A 90 26.49 -11.28 7.82
CA VAL A 90 25.04 -11.38 7.57
C VAL A 90 24.65 -10.48 6.40
N PHE A 91 25.19 -9.27 6.33
CA PHE A 91 24.91 -8.36 5.22
C PHE A 91 25.41 -8.94 3.89
N GLN A 92 26.60 -9.54 3.84
CA GLN A 92 27.09 -10.21 2.62
C GLN A 92 26.19 -11.39 2.20
N ASN A 93 25.69 -12.15 3.16
CA ASN A 93 24.75 -13.24 2.90
C ASN A 93 23.39 -12.73 2.38
N VAL A 94 22.92 -11.58 2.85
CA VAL A 94 21.72 -10.92 2.31
C VAL A 94 21.95 -10.48 0.86
N LEU A 95 23.10 -9.89 0.54
CA LEU A 95 23.45 -9.53 -0.85
C LEU A 95 23.54 -10.77 -1.74
N ALA A 96 24.15 -11.85 -1.26
CA ALA A 96 24.23 -13.11 -1.98
C ALA A 96 22.84 -13.74 -2.22
N ALA A 97 21.92 -13.62 -1.26
CA ALA A 97 20.54 -14.07 -1.41
C ALA A 97 19.79 -13.30 -2.52
N PHE A 98 19.97 -11.98 -2.61
CA PHE A 98 19.44 -11.19 -3.74
C PHE A 98 20.03 -11.63 -5.07
N ALA A 99 21.35 -11.75 -5.17
CA ALA A 99 22.03 -12.18 -6.40
C ALA A 99 21.57 -13.58 -6.87
N SER A 100 21.41 -14.50 -5.92
CA SER A 100 20.90 -15.85 -6.20
C SER A 100 19.45 -15.83 -6.66
N ALA A 101 18.60 -15.01 -6.03
CA ALA A 101 17.20 -14.88 -6.39
C ALA A 101 17.02 -14.28 -7.79
N GLU A 102 17.85 -13.31 -8.16
CA GLU A 102 17.87 -12.70 -9.48
C GLU A 102 18.36 -13.67 -10.56
N ALA A 103 19.45 -14.40 -10.31
CA ALA A 103 19.99 -15.41 -11.24
C ALA A 103 19.03 -16.59 -11.50
N ASN A 104 18.10 -16.87 -10.58
CA ASN A 104 17.10 -17.93 -10.70
C ASN A 104 15.70 -17.42 -11.09
N ALA A 105 15.53 -16.16 -11.43
CA ALA A 105 14.23 -15.56 -11.73
C ALA A 105 13.48 -16.30 -12.85
N ASP A 106 14.19 -16.78 -13.90
CA ASP A 106 13.60 -17.52 -15.02
C ASP A 106 13.19 -18.96 -14.66
N LYS A 107 13.73 -19.52 -13.54
CA LYS A 107 13.50 -20.90 -13.12
C LYS A 107 12.55 -21.01 -11.94
N SER A 108 12.25 -19.92 -11.27
CA SER A 108 11.44 -19.86 -10.07
C SER A 108 10.21 -18.99 -10.29
N LEU A 109 9.08 -19.37 -9.67
CA LEU A 109 7.90 -18.51 -9.56
C LEU A 109 8.12 -17.30 -8.66
N GLN A 110 9.24 -17.26 -7.93
CA GLN A 110 9.61 -16.19 -7.02
C GLN A 110 10.96 -15.59 -7.40
N SER A 111 11.08 -14.27 -7.30
CA SER A 111 12.34 -13.56 -7.48
C SER A 111 12.47 -12.38 -6.51
N ALA A 112 13.71 -11.95 -6.32
CA ALA A 112 14.03 -10.76 -5.54
C ALA A 112 15.15 -9.98 -6.24
N SER A 113 14.97 -8.68 -6.43
CA SER A 113 15.96 -7.81 -7.06
C SER A 113 16.31 -6.62 -6.17
N LEU A 114 17.57 -6.20 -6.22
CA LEU A 114 18.08 -5.08 -5.46
C LEU A 114 18.56 -3.95 -6.39
N HIS A 115 17.94 -2.79 -6.29
CA HIS A 115 18.21 -1.62 -7.11
C HIS A 115 18.92 -0.53 -6.30
N THR A 116 20.25 -0.52 -6.30
CA THR A 116 21.08 0.43 -5.53
C THR A 116 21.62 1.59 -6.36
N ALA A 117 21.73 1.44 -7.67
CA ALA A 117 22.49 2.35 -8.54
C ALA A 117 21.96 3.79 -8.55
N GLY A 118 20.67 3.99 -8.67
CA GLY A 118 20.10 5.35 -8.85
C GLY A 118 20.27 6.28 -7.66
N LEU A 119 20.30 5.77 -6.41
CA LEU A 119 20.46 6.59 -5.20
C LEU A 119 21.91 6.93 -4.89
N MET A 120 22.87 6.05 -5.19
CA MET A 120 24.29 6.35 -4.98
C MET A 120 24.79 7.47 -5.88
N GLU A 121 24.33 7.52 -7.12
CA GLU A 121 24.69 8.58 -8.05
C GLU A 121 24.10 9.94 -7.64
N LEU A 122 22.87 9.94 -7.13
CA LEU A 122 22.21 11.16 -6.61
C LEU A 122 22.89 11.69 -5.34
N GLN A 123 23.36 10.79 -4.45
CA GLN A 123 24.04 11.18 -3.21
C GLN A 123 25.50 11.60 -3.42
N LYS A 124 26.26 10.94 -4.30
CA LYS A 124 27.64 11.30 -4.62
C LYS A 124 27.76 12.59 -5.43
N GLY A 125 26.69 13.01 -6.06
CA GLY A 125 26.68 14.12 -7.00
C GLY A 125 26.60 15.51 -6.41
N VAL A 126 26.82 15.68 -5.12
CA VAL A 126 26.62 16.99 -4.49
C VAL A 126 27.58 18.07 -4.98
N PHE A 127 28.79 17.78 -5.49
CA PHE A 127 29.76 18.82 -5.85
C PHE A 127 30.83 18.45 -6.91
N THR A 128 30.52 17.66 -7.92
CA THR A 128 31.48 17.54 -9.02
C THR A 128 31.03 18.31 -10.26
N SER A 129 31.84 19.26 -10.71
CA SER A 129 31.69 20.03 -11.94
C SER A 129 31.68 19.18 -13.24
N LYS A 130 31.72 17.86 -13.14
CA LYS A 130 31.83 16.88 -14.22
C LYS A 130 30.58 15.97 -14.37
N ALA A 131 29.42 16.39 -13.87
CA ALA A 131 28.19 15.61 -14.08
C ALA A 131 27.81 15.61 -15.56
N THR A 132 27.50 14.45 -16.14
CA THR A 132 26.98 14.32 -17.50
C THR A 132 25.59 15.00 -17.59
N ASP A 133 25.17 15.35 -18.81
CA ASP A 133 23.85 15.98 -19.01
C ASP A 133 22.71 15.02 -18.61
N GLU A 134 22.89 13.73 -18.79
CA GLU A 134 21.97 12.70 -18.32
C GLU A 134 21.86 12.68 -16.79
N GLN A 135 22.96 12.78 -16.06
CA GLN A 135 22.95 12.88 -14.60
C GLN A 135 22.29 14.16 -14.10
N LYS A 136 22.47 15.28 -14.78
CA LYS A 136 21.80 16.56 -14.46
C LYS A 136 20.28 16.42 -14.65
N ARG A 137 19.87 15.87 -15.79
CA ARG A 137 18.46 15.63 -16.12
C ARG A 137 17.80 14.69 -15.09
N GLU A 138 18.48 13.59 -14.72
CA GLU A 138 17.98 12.66 -13.73
C GLU A 138 17.82 13.31 -12.34
N ARG A 139 18.73 14.19 -11.94
CA ARG A 139 18.60 14.98 -10.70
C ARG A 139 17.40 15.91 -10.71
N GLU A 140 17.17 16.57 -11.82
CA GLU A 140 16.02 17.47 -12.00
C GLU A 140 14.71 16.66 -11.88
N ILE A 141 14.62 15.51 -12.55
CA ILE A 141 13.46 14.63 -12.47
C ILE A 141 13.28 14.11 -11.03
N PHE A 142 14.36 13.68 -10.36
CA PHE A 142 14.29 13.26 -8.96
C PHE A 142 13.86 14.39 -8.03
N SER A 143 14.37 15.60 -8.21
CA SER A 143 13.98 16.78 -7.40
C SER A 143 12.48 17.07 -7.52
N ARG A 144 11.91 16.87 -8.70
CA ARG A 144 10.49 17.10 -8.99
C ARG A 144 9.62 15.96 -8.52
N THR A 145 10.03 14.71 -8.75
CA THR A 145 9.18 13.51 -8.51
C THR A 145 9.43 12.85 -7.16
N GLY A 146 10.59 13.08 -6.54
CA GLY A 146 11.04 12.34 -5.37
C GLY A 146 11.41 10.86 -5.64
N LEU A 147 11.39 10.42 -6.91
CA LEU A 147 11.58 9.02 -7.30
C LEU A 147 12.79 8.84 -8.22
N THR A 148 13.59 7.80 -7.97
CA THR A 148 14.71 7.41 -8.83
C THR A 148 14.23 6.78 -10.14
N ALA A 149 15.08 6.78 -11.19
CA ALA A 149 14.76 6.18 -12.47
C ALA A 149 14.33 4.70 -12.36
N PRO A 150 15.00 3.82 -11.60
CA PRO A 150 14.55 2.45 -11.43
C PRO A 150 13.14 2.34 -10.84
N VAL A 151 12.78 3.17 -9.85
CA VAL A 151 11.42 3.18 -9.27
C VAL A 151 10.40 3.63 -10.30
N ARG A 152 10.68 4.71 -11.04
CA ARG A 152 9.78 5.17 -12.11
C ARG A 152 9.59 4.13 -13.21
N SER A 153 10.67 3.43 -13.60
CA SER A 153 10.61 2.35 -14.58
C SER A 153 9.76 1.19 -14.09
N TRP A 154 9.92 0.80 -12.83
CA TRP A 154 9.09 -0.21 -12.20
C TRP A 154 7.62 0.20 -12.19
N LEU A 155 7.31 1.40 -11.71
CA LEU A 155 5.94 1.92 -11.68
C LEU A 155 5.32 1.98 -13.09
N ASN A 156 6.06 2.44 -14.08
CA ASN A 156 5.56 2.51 -15.45
C ASN A 156 5.17 1.14 -15.99
N ARG A 157 6.00 0.11 -15.73
CA ARG A 157 5.71 -1.26 -16.13
C ARG A 157 4.45 -1.81 -15.44
N GLU A 158 4.32 -1.61 -14.14
CA GLU A 158 3.16 -2.11 -13.39
C GLU A 158 1.86 -1.36 -13.74
N LEU A 159 1.95 -0.05 -13.94
CA LEU A 159 0.80 0.79 -14.31
C LEU A 159 0.36 0.62 -15.77
N GLU A 160 1.19 0.05 -16.65
CA GLU A 160 0.85 -0.09 -18.06
C GLU A 160 -0.37 -0.98 -18.30
N GLY A 161 -0.41 -2.15 -17.63
CA GLY A 161 -1.57 -3.04 -17.68
C GLY A 161 -2.84 -2.39 -17.15
N TYR A 162 -2.73 -1.67 -16.03
CA TYR A 162 -3.84 -0.92 -15.47
C TYR A 162 -4.33 0.19 -16.41
N ALA A 163 -3.44 0.97 -16.96
CA ALA A 163 -3.74 2.05 -17.91
C ALA A 163 -4.41 1.53 -19.19
N SER A 164 -3.95 0.38 -19.70
CA SER A 164 -4.57 -0.27 -20.87
C SER A 164 -6.02 -0.65 -20.59
N VAL A 165 -6.30 -1.33 -19.49
CA VAL A 165 -7.66 -1.72 -19.11
C VAL A 165 -8.53 -0.50 -18.80
N LEU A 166 -7.97 0.53 -18.17
CA LEU A 166 -8.70 1.79 -17.93
C LEU A 166 -9.09 2.48 -19.26
N SER A 167 -8.24 2.39 -20.28
CA SER A 167 -8.56 2.88 -21.61
C SER A 167 -9.69 2.09 -22.26
N GLU A 168 -9.73 0.75 -22.07
CA GLU A 168 -10.87 -0.09 -22.47
C GLU A 168 -12.16 0.33 -21.73
N CYS A 169 -12.07 0.56 -20.42
CA CYS A 169 -13.20 1.07 -19.63
C CYS A 169 -13.73 2.40 -20.17
N ARG A 170 -12.83 3.34 -20.51
CA ARG A 170 -13.19 4.62 -21.12
C ARG A 170 -13.93 4.43 -22.44
N ALA A 171 -13.38 3.63 -23.34
CA ALA A 171 -13.99 3.38 -24.65
C ALA A 171 -15.39 2.75 -24.50
N ALA A 172 -15.53 1.75 -23.63
CA ALA A 172 -16.80 1.10 -23.35
C ALA A 172 -17.84 2.06 -22.75
N TYR A 173 -17.44 2.86 -21.76
CA TYR A 173 -18.31 3.87 -21.13
C TYR A 173 -18.85 4.89 -22.15
N LEU A 174 -17.98 5.42 -23.01
CA LEU A 174 -18.35 6.39 -24.03
C LEU A 174 -19.22 5.79 -25.15
N ALA A 175 -19.11 4.49 -25.40
CA ALA A 175 -19.92 3.77 -26.38
C ALA A 175 -21.29 3.31 -25.84
N GLY A 176 -21.58 3.48 -24.54
CA GLY A 176 -22.82 3.00 -23.91
C GLY A 176 -22.81 1.48 -23.71
N THR A 177 -21.88 1.00 -22.90
CA THR A 177 -21.68 -0.45 -22.60
C THR A 177 -22.81 -1.05 -21.78
N THR A 178 -23.01 -2.38 -21.88
CA THR A 178 -23.94 -3.10 -21.00
C THR A 178 -23.37 -3.27 -19.58
N LYS A 179 -24.26 -3.54 -18.61
CA LYS A 179 -23.87 -3.75 -17.21
C LYS A 179 -22.90 -4.92 -17.06
N GLU A 180 -23.12 -6.02 -17.76
CA GLU A 180 -22.29 -7.22 -17.71
C GLU A 180 -20.88 -6.94 -18.27
N GLN A 181 -20.77 -6.21 -19.36
CA GLN A 181 -19.49 -5.78 -19.91
C GLN A 181 -18.75 -4.84 -18.97
N TRP A 182 -19.47 -3.91 -18.35
CA TRP A 182 -18.90 -2.99 -17.36
C TRP A 182 -18.37 -3.72 -16.12
N GLU A 183 -19.12 -4.68 -15.60
CA GLU A 183 -18.69 -5.52 -14.48
C GLU A 183 -17.42 -6.32 -14.82
N SER A 184 -17.38 -6.92 -16.01
CA SER A 184 -16.18 -7.64 -16.48
C SER A 184 -14.94 -6.74 -16.58
N LEU A 185 -15.10 -5.53 -17.11
CA LEU A 185 -13.99 -4.56 -17.20
C LEU A 185 -13.52 -4.07 -15.83
N ARG A 186 -14.43 -3.81 -14.89
CA ARG A 186 -14.07 -3.43 -13.51
C ARG A 186 -13.28 -4.55 -12.80
N GLN A 187 -13.70 -5.80 -12.95
CA GLN A 187 -12.96 -6.94 -12.40
C GLN A 187 -11.58 -7.08 -13.03
N LYS A 188 -11.46 -6.92 -14.35
CA LYS A 188 -10.17 -6.93 -15.04
C LYS A 188 -9.26 -5.82 -14.54
N LEU A 189 -9.79 -4.61 -14.34
CA LEU A 189 -9.06 -3.47 -13.79
C LEU A 189 -8.59 -3.74 -12.35
N TRP A 190 -9.46 -4.34 -11.52
CA TRP A 190 -9.13 -4.76 -10.17
C TRP A 190 -7.99 -5.79 -10.13
N LEU A 191 -8.02 -6.77 -11.02
CA LEU A 191 -6.95 -7.78 -11.11
C LEU A 191 -5.59 -7.15 -11.47
N CYS A 192 -5.57 -6.14 -12.34
CA CYS A 192 -4.34 -5.39 -12.62
C CYS A 192 -3.84 -4.67 -11.36
N LEU A 193 -4.72 -4.01 -10.60
CA LEU A 193 -4.37 -3.27 -9.38
C LEU A 193 -3.90 -4.19 -8.26
N SER A 194 -4.62 -5.29 -8.01
CA SER A 194 -4.32 -6.22 -6.92
C SER A 194 -3.01 -6.99 -7.13
N GLY A 195 -2.51 -7.05 -8.37
CA GLY A 195 -1.30 -7.77 -8.73
C GLY A 195 -0.01 -7.12 -8.25
N PHE A 196 0.00 -5.85 -7.82
CA PHE A 196 1.21 -5.17 -7.36
C PHE A 196 0.95 -4.17 -6.25
N ARG A 197 2.00 -3.82 -5.50
CA ARG A 197 1.94 -2.75 -4.50
C ARG A 197 3.32 -2.12 -4.25
N ALA A 198 3.37 -0.79 -4.20
CA ALA A 198 4.54 -0.08 -3.70
C ALA A 198 4.44 0.12 -2.19
N LEU A 199 5.45 -0.32 -1.46
CA LEU A 199 5.56 -0.23 -0.01
C LEU A 199 6.70 0.71 0.35
N ALA A 200 6.42 1.82 1.00
CA ALA A 200 7.44 2.79 1.39
C ALA A 200 7.64 2.82 2.92
N ALA A 201 8.88 3.06 3.34
CA ALA A 201 9.21 3.21 4.75
C ALA A 201 8.58 4.48 5.36
N GLN A 202 8.34 5.51 4.57
CA GLN A 202 7.90 6.83 5.02
C GLN A 202 6.73 7.38 4.18
N ARG A 203 5.94 8.28 4.79
CA ARG A 203 4.77 8.87 4.13
C ARG A 203 5.12 10.02 3.18
N HIS A 204 6.06 10.87 3.56
CA HIS A 204 6.37 12.13 2.88
C HIS A 204 7.83 12.22 2.47
N GLY A 205 8.12 13.08 1.49
CA GLY A 205 9.46 13.31 0.97
C GLY A 205 9.84 12.36 -0.18
N ALA A 206 11.14 12.26 -0.46
CA ALA A 206 11.62 11.39 -1.53
C ALA A 206 11.53 9.91 -1.15
N MET A 207 11.26 9.04 -2.12
CA MET A 207 11.09 7.58 -1.92
C MET A 207 9.98 7.27 -0.89
N SER A 208 8.88 7.99 -0.96
CA SER A 208 7.75 7.94 -0.02
C SER A 208 6.45 7.49 -0.68
N VAL A 209 5.44 7.21 0.16
CA VAL A 209 4.07 6.95 -0.30
C VAL A 209 3.55 8.10 -1.15
N GLN A 210 3.73 9.35 -0.69
CA GLN A 210 3.28 10.52 -1.42
C GLN A 210 3.94 10.63 -2.80
N ALA A 211 5.26 10.48 -2.89
CA ALA A 211 5.98 10.58 -4.15
C ALA A 211 5.50 9.54 -5.18
N VAL A 212 5.20 8.32 -4.74
CA VAL A 212 4.63 7.26 -5.61
C VAL A 212 3.21 7.60 -6.02
N ASN A 213 2.37 8.03 -5.09
CA ASN A 213 0.98 8.39 -5.38
C ASN A 213 0.91 9.55 -6.37
N ASP A 214 1.66 10.63 -6.15
CA ASP A 214 1.70 11.79 -7.04
C ASP A 214 2.15 11.40 -8.46
N TYR A 215 3.14 10.53 -8.57
CA TYR A 215 3.63 10.04 -9.85
C TYR A 215 2.61 9.17 -10.58
N ALA A 216 1.99 8.22 -9.88
CA ALA A 216 1.00 7.32 -10.45
C ALA A 216 -0.28 8.07 -10.83
N ASP A 217 -0.75 8.97 -9.97
CA ASP A 217 -1.90 9.84 -10.23
C ASP A 217 -1.73 10.65 -11.51
N GLN A 218 -0.59 11.35 -11.65
CA GLN A 218 -0.32 12.13 -12.86
C GLN A 218 -0.39 11.28 -14.11
N ARG A 219 0.13 10.03 -14.06
CA ARG A 219 0.12 9.12 -15.20
C ARG A 219 -1.29 8.61 -15.51
N ILE A 220 -2.06 8.21 -14.51
CA ILE A 220 -3.39 7.62 -14.72
C ILE A 220 -4.42 8.67 -15.11
N ARG A 221 -4.36 9.87 -14.55
CA ARG A 221 -5.20 10.99 -15.00
C ARG A 221 -5.09 11.26 -16.50
N SER A 222 -3.92 11.05 -17.10
CA SER A 222 -3.72 11.24 -18.55
C SER A 222 -4.41 10.19 -19.42
N VAL A 223 -4.78 9.03 -18.88
CA VAL A 223 -5.45 7.94 -19.63
C VAL A 223 -6.90 8.28 -19.90
N TRP A 224 -7.58 8.88 -18.92
CA TRP A 224 -8.97 9.30 -19.04
C TRP A 224 -9.10 10.77 -18.60
N PRO A 225 -8.64 11.71 -19.44
CA PRO A 225 -8.76 13.13 -19.14
C PRO A 225 -10.22 13.55 -19.11
N LEU A 226 -10.56 14.35 -18.13
CA LEU A 226 -11.89 14.94 -17.96
C LEU A 226 -11.86 16.37 -18.48
N SER A 227 -12.94 16.81 -19.16
CA SER A 227 -13.10 18.22 -19.48
C SER A 227 -13.26 19.04 -18.19
N GLU A 228 -12.62 20.21 -18.14
CA GLU A 228 -12.73 21.12 -17.01
C GLU A 228 -14.22 21.44 -16.75
N GLY A 229 -14.68 21.21 -15.51
CA GLY A 229 -16.06 21.44 -15.09
C GLY A 229 -17.03 20.27 -15.17
N ALA A 230 -16.63 19.12 -15.74
CA ALA A 230 -17.51 17.96 -15.87
C ALA A 230 -17.75 17.21 -14.54
N PHE A 231 -16.94 17.45 -13.49
CA PHE A 231 -16.97 16.66 -12.26
C PHE A 231 -16.79 17.52 -11.02
N GLY A 232 -17.74 17.41 -10.10
CA GLY A 232 -17.61 17.93 -8.75
C GLY A 232 -16.69 17.03 -7.90
N GLY A 233 -15.80 17.62 -7.07
CA GLY A 233 -15.08 16.88 -6.02
C GLY A 233 -13.62 16.49 -6.29
N GLY A 234 -13.05 16.81 -7.46
CA GLY A 234 -11.60 16.60 -7.72
C GLY A 234 -11.17 15.14 -8.00
N HIS A 235 -12.11 14.20 -8.03
CA HIS A 235 -11.87 12.79 -8.38
C HIS A 235 -11.74 12.58 -9.88
N TYR A 236 -11.13 11.47 -10.28
CA TYR A 236 -10.95 11.09 -11.68
C TYR A 236 -11.11 9.58 -11.90
N PRO A 237 -11.52 9.13 -13.11
CA PRO A 237 -11.66 7.72 -13.40
C PRO A 237 -10.33 6.98 -13.28
N GLY A 238 -10.33 5.87 -12.56
CA GLY A 238 -9.13 5.07 -12.32
C GLY A 238 -8.32 5.54 -11.10
N GLU A 239 -8.77 6.53 -10.33
CA GLU A 239 -8.16 6.88 -9.05
C GLU A 239 -8.25 5.69 -8.09
N VAL A 240 -7.15 5.39 -7.40
CA VAL A 240 -7.10 4.31 -6.41
C VAL A 240 -7.12 4.91 -5.02
N ILE A 241 -8.04 4.45 -4.19
CA ILE A 241 -8.22 4.95 -2.82
C ILE A 241 -8.10 3.83 -1.79
N ILE A 242 -7.78 4.20 -0.55
CA ILE A 242 -7.82 3.32 0.62
C ILE A 242 -8.65 3.95 1.73
N VAL A 243 -9.59 3.19 2.25
CA VAL A 243 -10.45 3.60 3.37
C VAL A 243 -9.62 3.71 4.65
N ARG A 244 -9.85 4.76 5.44
CA ARG A 244 -9.12 5.06 6.69
C ARG A 244 -9.92 4.81 7.94
N ARG A 245 -11.20 4.60 7.82
CA ARG A 245 -12.09 4.39 8.96
C ARG A 245 -13.13 3.33 8.63
N ASN A 246 -13.38 2.45 9.60
CA ASN A 246 -14.46 1.46 9.47
C ASN A 246 -15.82 2.16 9.41
N ASP A 247 -16.69 1.66 8.56
CA ASP A 247 -18.11 1.98 8.53
C ASP A 247 -18.90 0.68 8.30
N GLU A 248 -19.44 0.14 9.40
CA GLU A 248 -20.20 -1.11 9.36
C GLU A 248 -21.51 -0.97 8.57
N GLY A 249 -22.10 0.23 8.56
CA GLY A 249 -23.33 0.51 7.81
C GLY A 249 -23.14 0.45 6.30
N LEU A 250 -21.96 0.83 5.83
CA LEU A 250 -21.56 0.76 4.42
C LEU A 250 -20.82 -0.54 4.06
N GLY A 251 -20.44 -1.34 5.06
CA GLY A 251 -19.68 -2.58 4.84
C GLY A 251 -18.22 -2.34 4.43
N VAL A 252 -17.63 -1.21 4.78
CA VAL A 252 -16.23 -0.88 4.47
C VAL A 252 -15.37 -0.81 5.72
N HIS A 253 -14.11 -1.21 5.60
CA HIS A 253 -13.18 -1.28 6.70
C HIS A 253 -11.90 -0.49 6.42
N ASN A 254 -11.23 -0.09 7.47
CA ASN A 254 -9.91 0.55 7.36
C ASN A 254 -8.92 -0.40 6.69
N GLY A 255 -8.39 0.03 5.55
CA GLY A 255 -7.49 -0.76 4.72
C GLY A 255 -8.11 -1.27 3.43
N ASP A 256 -9.44 -1.19 3.27
CA ASP A 256 -10.10 -1.56 2.02
C ASP A 256 -9.66 -0.62 0.90
N VAL A 257 -9.28 -1.21 -0.22
CA VAL A 257 -8.82 -0.49 -1.41
C VAL A 257 -9.93 -0.54 -2.46
N GLY A 258 -10.14 0.58 -3.13
CA GLY A 258 -11.15 0.69 -4.19
C GLY A 258 -10.68 1.54 -5.37
N ILE A 259 -11.39 1.42 -6.47
CA ILE A 259 -11.14 2.16 -7.73
C ILE A 259 -12.31 3.10 -7.97
N VAL A 260 -12.02 4.38 -8.16
CA VAL A 260 -12.99 5.38 -8.52
C VAL A 260 -13.31 5.27 -10.00
N LEU A 261 -14.58 5.13 -10.34
CA LEU A 261 -15.06 5.04 -11.71
C LEU A 261 -16.34 5.87 -11.88
N PRO A 262 -16.65 6.34 -13.08
CA PRO A 262 -17.95 6.98 -13.33
C PRO A 262 -19.07 5.95 -13.16
N LYS A 263 -20.15 6.37 -12.54
CA LYS A 263 -21.36 5.55 -12.42
C LYS A 263 -21.90 5.27 -13.81
N LEU A 264 -22.15 4.00 -14.12
CA LEU A 264 -22.82 3.64 -15.36
C LEU A 264 -24.24 4.21 -15.33
N LEU A 265 -24.58 5.03 -16.32
CA LEU A 265 -25.95 5.49 -16.49
C LEU A 265 -26.78 4.32 -17.01
N GLU A 266 -27.71 3.84 -16.21
CA GLU A 266 -28.75 2.96 -16.73
C GLU A 266 -29.54 3.78 -17.76
N LEU A 267 -29.50 3.36 -19.01
CA LEU A 267 -30.44 3.85 -20.00
C LEU A 267 -31.81 3.35 -19.55
N ASP A 268 -32.50 4.17 -18.78
CA ASP A 268 -33.90 3.91 -18.45
C ASP A 268 -34.63 3.65 -19.80
N THR A 269 -35.24 2.48 -19.89
CA THR A 269 -36.28 2.21 -20.87
C THR A 269 -37.20 3.42 -20.89
N PRO A 270 -37.55 3.96 -22.07
CA PRO A 270 -38.47 5.10 -22.14
C PRO A 270 -39.72 4.75 -21.37
N THR A 271 -39.98 5.47 -20.30
CA THR A 271 -41.26 5.43 -19.59
C THR A 271 -42.33 5.89 -20.55
N SER A 272 -42.99 4.93 -21.19
CA SER A 272 -44.27 5.11 -21.82
C SER A 272 -45.33 5.16 -20.73
N ASP A 273 -45.40 6.19 -19.92
CA ASP A 273 -46.59 6.51 -19.12
C ASP A 273 -46.42 7.94 -18.57
N LEU A 274 -46.59 8.91 -19.45
CA LEU A 274 -47.08 10.24 -19.09
C LEU A 274 -48.17 10.58 -20.08
N GLU A 275 -49.28 9.84 -19.99
CA GLU A 275 -50.57 10.34 -20.48
C GLU A 275 -51.15 11.30 -19.45
N ASP A 276 -51.28 12.51 -19.91
CA ASP A 276 -52.42 13.40 -19.73
C ASP A 276 -52.94 13.72 -18.33
N SER A 277 -52.56 14.88 -17.84
CA SER A 277 -53.49 15.68 -17.04
C SER A 277 -53.29 17.17 -17.33
N SER A 278 -53.94 17.57 -18.42
CA SER A 278 -54.32 18.96 -18.63
C SER A 278 -55.44 19.34 -17.65
N ALA A 279 -55.14 20.19 -16.70
CA ALA A 279 -56.14 20.96 -15.99
C ALA A 279 -55.74 22.42 -15.96
N VAL A 280 -56.42 23.16 -16.78
CA VAL A 280 -56.50 24.60 -16.84
C VAL A 280 -57.02 25.15 -15.50
N VAL A 281 -56.43 26.21 -14.95
CA VAL A 281 -57.15 27.39 -14.41
C VAL A 281 -56.13 28.55 -14.31
N GLY A 282 -56.59 29.68 -14.80
CA GLY A 282 -55.96 30.92 -15.09
C GLY A 282 -55.91 31.92 -13.93
N ASP A 283 -55.39 33.01 -14.32
CA ASP A 283 -55.48 34.40 -13.97
C ASP A 283 -54.37 35.09 -13.24
N GLU A 284 -53.78 35.99 -13.98
CA GLU A 284 -53.41 37.39 -13.68
C GLU A 284 -52.75 37.76 -12.38
N ASP A 285 -51.47 38.18 -12.43
CA ASP A 285 -51.15 39.58 -12.15
C ASP A 285 -49.71 39.96 -12.55
N ALA A 286 -49.59 41.18 -13.07
CA ALA A 286 -48.37 41.76 -13.57
C ALA A 286 -47.52 42.29 -12.40
N GLY A 287 -46.21 42.03 -12.46
CA GLY A 287 -45.23 42.58 -11.55
C GLY A 287 -43.83 42.62 -12.19
N ASP A 288 -43.52 43.77 -12.74
CA ASP A 288 -42.22 44.18 -13.29
C ASP A 288 -41.08 43.93 -12.31
N SER A 289 -40.02 43.23 -12.72
CA SER A 289 -38.73 43.16 -12.01
C SER A 289 -37.61 42.77 -12.95
N PRO A 290 -36.39 43.33 -12.75
CA PRO A 290 -35.40 43.57 -13.79
C PRO A 290 -34.55 42.39 -14.15
N GLU A 291 -34.11 42.39 -15.37
CA GLU A 291 -32.96 41.73 -16.02
C GLU A 291 -32.22 40.66 -15.21
N ARG A 292 -32.56 39.42 -15.43
CA ARG A 292 -31.69 38.29 -15.16
C ARG A 292 -30.61 38.26 -16.25
N GLN A 293 -29.40 38.71 -15.85
CA GLN A 293 -28.21 38.50 -16.64
C GLN A 293 -28.06 37.01 -16.98
N ASP A 294 -28.00 36.71 -18.25
CA ASP A 294 -27.63 35.44 -18.86
C ASP A 294 -26.33 34.90 -18.23
N ARG A 295 -26.45 33.97 -17.32
CA ARG A 295 -25.34 33.05 -17.02
C ARG A 295 -25.41 31.95 -18.07
N PRO A 296 -24.32 31.67 -18.78
CA PRO A 296 -24.32 30.54 -19.70
C PRO A 296 -24.44 29.24 -18.91
N ASP A 297 -25.62 28.63 -18.96
CA ASP A 297 -25.85 27.25 -18.54
C ASP A 297 -25.05 26.31 -19.47
N ARG A 298 -23.79 26.08 -19.13
CA ARG A 298 -22.94 25.02 -19.68
C ARG A 298 -22.57 24.03 -18.58
N GLN A 299 -23.58 23.48 -17.92
CA GLN A 299 -23.37 22.28 -17.12
C GLN A 299 -24.12 21.14 -17.82
N GLY A 300 -23.36 20.37 -18.63
CA GLY A 300 -23.78 19.02 -18.96
C GLY A 300 -24.03 18.22 -17.67
N PRO A 301 -24.77 17.10 -17.71
CA PRO A 301 -25.12 16.34 -16.52
C PRO A 301 -23.86 16.02 -15.75
N ALA A 302 -23.79 16.41 -14.45
CA ALA A 302 -22.65 16.14 -13.59
C ALA A 302 -22.47 14.62 -13.48
N VAL A 303 -21.34 14.11 -13.96
CA VAL A 303 -21.02 12.69 -13.86
C VAL A 303 -20.80 12.38 -12.38
N SER A 304 -21.55 11.44 -11.84
CA SER A 304 -21.35 10.93 -10.48
C SER A 304 -20.31 9.83 -10.48
N PHE A 305 -19.46 9.81 -9.43
CA PHE A 305 -18.45 8.78 -9.22
C PHE A 305 -18.90 7.74 -8.20
N THR A 306 -18.54 6.50 -8.47
CA THR A 306 -18.63 5.39 -7.52
C THR A 306 -17.23 4.82 -7.25
N VAL A 307 -17.05 4.15 -6.11
CA VAL A 307 -15.87 3.37 -5.80
C VAL A 307 -16.22 1.90 -5.86
N TYR A 308 -15.47 1.18 -6.67
CA TYR A 308 -15.57 -0.27 -6.80
C TYR A 308 -14.51 -0.96 -5.92
N PHE A 309 -14.96 -1.76 -4.97
CA PHE A 309 -14.14 -2.61 -4.09
C PHE A 309 -14.15 -4.05 -4.62
N GLY A 310 -13.09 -4.42 -5.33
CA GLY A 310 -13.08 -5.68 -6.07
C GLY A 310 -13.02 -6.94 -5.19
N ASP A 311 -12.49 -6.86 -3.96
CA ASP A 311 -12.44 -8.00 -3.03
C ASP A 311 -13.83 -8.40 -2.53
N THR A 312 -14.72 -7.44 -2.35
CA THR A 312 -16.11 -7.65 -1.87
C THR A 312 -17.16 -7.52 -2.97
N ASN A 313 -16.76 -7.10 -4.17
CA ASN A 313 -17.64 -6.73 -5.28
C ASN A 313 -18.66 -5.63 -4.89
N LEU A 314 -18.28 -4.77 -3.94
CA LEU A 314 -19.10 -3.67 -3.44
C LEU A 314 -18.88 -2.42 -4.30
N GLU A 315 -19.93 -1.68 -4.58
CA GLU A 315 -19.89 -0.39 -5.26
C GLU A 315 -20.64 0.66 -4.43
N LEU A 316 -19.96 1.77 -4.12
CA LEU A 316 -20.52 2.85 -3.31
C LEU A 316 -20.27 4.21 -3.96
N PRO A 317 -21.21 5.16 -3.89
CA PRO A 317 -20.93 6.55 -4.26
C PRO A 317 -19.76 7.11 -3.46
N VAL A 318 -18.82 7.80 -4.11
CA VAL A 318 -17.64 8.39 -3.43
C VAL A 318 -18.08 9.32 -2.29
N ALA A 319 -19.17 10.06 -2.47
CA ALA A 319 -19.69 11.00 -1.49
C ALA A 319 -20.15 10.35 -0.17
N LEU A 320 -20.43 9.04 -0.16
CA LEU A 320 -20.84 8.31 1.05
C LEU A 320 -19.65 7.70 1.79
N LEU A 321 -18.46 7.65 1.18
CA LEU A 321 -17.32 7.01 1.81
C LEU A 321 -16.83 7.78 3.04
N PRO A 322 -16.43 7.06 4.09
CA PRO A 322 -15.71 7.67 5.21
C PRO A 322 -14.36 8.22 4.75
N GLN A 323 -13.56 8.74 5.65
CA GLN A 323 -12.23 9.26 5.32
C GLN A 323 -11.41 8.22 4.54
N PHE A 324 -10.80 8.63 3.43
CA PHE A 324 -9.93 7.82 2.58
C PHE A 324 -8.74 8.65 2.08
N ASP A 325 -7.72 7.97 1.56
CA ASP A 325 -6.51 8.55 0.94
C ASP A 325 -6.26 7.87 -0.40
N VAL A 326 -5.45 8.50 -1.27
CA VAL A 326 -4.92 7.88 -2.49
C VAL A 326 -4.00 6.71 -2.14
N ALA A 327 -4.05 5.60 -2.88
CA ALA A 327 -3.47 4.32 -2.47
C ALA A 327 -2.73 3.52 -3.55
N TRP A 328 -2.00 4.17 -4.46
CA TRP A 328 -1.03 3.47 -5.33
C TRP A 328 0.12 2.86 -4.53
N ALA A 329 0.47 3.53 -3.44
CA ALA A 329 1.41 3.05 -2.45
C ALA A 329 0.83 3.12 -1.04
N MET A 330 1.40 2.35 -0.14
CA MET A 330 1.11 2.42 1.29
C MET A 330 2.41 2.31 2.10
N THR A 331 2.36 2.63 3.38
CA THR A 331 3.51 2.38 4.24
C THR A 331 3.64 0.89 4.53
N ILE A 332 4.87 0.43 4.77
CA ILE A 332 5.15 -0.96 5.17
C ILE A 332 4.33 -1.33 6.42
N HIS A 333 4.12 -0.40 7.36
CA HIS A 333 3.27 -0.63 8.52
C HIS A 333 1.81 -0.93 8.15
N GLN A 334 1.25 -0.20 7.19
CA GLN A 334 -0.14 -0.38 6.75
C GLN A 334 -0.35 -1.67 5.96
N SER A 335 0.72 -2.22 5.35
CA SER A 335 0.65 -3.48 4.61
C SER A 335 0.65 -4.72 5.50
N GLN A 336 0.79 -4.56 6.83
CA GLN A 336 0.72 -5.70 7.75
C GLN A 336 -0.63 -6.41 7.64
N GLY A 337 -0.60 -7.73 7.45
CA GLY A 337 -1.79 -8.53 7.21
C GLY A 337 -2.15 -8.71 5.73
N SER A 338 -1.65 -7.83 4.83
CA SER A 338 -1.89 -7.94 3.39
C SER A 338 -0.77 -8.68 2.68
N GLU A 339 -1.06 -9.17 1.46
CA GLU A 339 -0.11 -9.87 0.59
C GLU A 339 -0.36 -9.47 -0.86
N PHE A 340 0.73 -9.38 -1.64
CA PHE A 340 0.69 -8.94 -3.03
C PHE A 340 1.55 -9.86 -3.90
N GLU A 341 1.20 -10.00 -5.17
CA GLU A 341 1.98 -10.81 -6.11
C GLU A 341 3.37 -10.19 -6.35
N ARG A 342 3.40 -8.88 -6.60
CA ARG A 342 4.63 -8.11 -6.87
C ARG A 342 4.72 -6.91 -5.95
N VAL A 343 5.86 -6.73 -5.32
CA VAL A 343 6.09 -5.66 -4.34
C VAL A 343 7.33 -4.85 -4.69
N ALA A 344 7.18 -3.52 -4.71
CA ALA A 344 8.31 -2.60 -4.66
C ALA A 344 8.50 -2.12 -3.22
N VAL A 345 9.69 -2.27 -2.67
CA VAL A 345 10.07 -1.77 -1.35
C VAL A 345 10.94 -0.53 -1.50
N LEU A 346 10.43 0.62 -1.06
CA LEU A 346 11.16 1.87 -1.11
C LEU A 346 11.77 2.18 0.26
N LEU A 347 13.10 2.04 0.35
CA LEU A 347 13.85 2.37 1.56
C LEU A 347 14.07 3.89 1.66
N PRO A 348 14.30 4.44 2.88
CA PRO A 348 14.59 5.85 3.07
C PRO A 348 15.84 6.29 2.30
N VAL A 349 15.87 7.55 1.87
CA VAL A 349 17.07 8.12 1.21
C VAL A 349 18.20 8.34 2.22
N LYS A 350 17.88 8.79 3.43
CA LYS A 350 18.87 9.13 4.45
C LYS A 350 19.40 7.88 5.16
N ARG A 351 20.72 7.69 5.13
CA ARG A 351 21.39 6.61 5.88
C ARG A 351 21.09 6.64 7.39
N THR A 352 20.91 7.82 7.96
CA THR A 352 20.62 8.00 9.39
C THR A 352 19.16 7.79 9.77
N SER A 353 18.30 7.40 8.81
CA SER A 353 16.87 7.20 9.08
C SER A 353 16.64 6.12 10.13
N GLU A 354 15.89 6.46 11.16
CA GLU A 354 15.47 5.51 12.20
C GLU A 354 14.50 4.43 11.67
N LEU A 355 13.90 4.68 10.50
CA LEU A 355 12.98 3.74 9.83
C LEU A 355 13.71 2.57 9.14
N ALA A 356 15.03 2.69 8.88
CA ALA A 356 15.82 1.60 8.28
C ALA A 356 16.16 0.56 9.34
N THR A 357 15.25 -0.37 9.61
CA THR A 357 15.39 -1.45 10.58
C THR A 357 15.14 -2.82 9.95
N ARG A 358 15.65 -3.85 10.61
CA ARG A 358 15.56 -5.25 10.19
C ARG A 358 14.11 -5.70 10.06
N GLU A 359 13.31 -5.40 11.05
CA GLU A 359 11.90 -5.77 11.09
C GLU A 359 11.10 -5.07 9.99
N LEU A 360 11.47 -3.81 9.64
CA LEU A 360 10.83 -3.09 8.53
C LEU A 360 11.13 -3.79 7.20
N LEU A 361 12.40 -4.10 6.94
CA LEU A 361 12.81 -4.78 5.71
C LEU A 361 12.19 -6.19 5.62
N TYR A 362 12.24 -6.96 6.70
CA TYR A 362 11.64 -8.28 6.79
C TYR A 362 10.13 -8.24 6.53
N THR A 363 9.43 -7.31 7.20
CA THR A 363 7.98 -7.16 7.01
C THR A 363 7.65 -6.85 5.56
N ALA A 364 8.40 -5.95 4.92
CA ALA A 364 8.15 -5.57 3.53
C ALA A 364 8.38 -6.73 2.56
N VAL A 365 9.51 -7.44 2.68
CA VAL A 365 9.85 -8.58 1.82
C VAL A 365 8.81 -9.70 1.97
N THR A 366 8.35 -9.95 3.18
CA THR A 366 7.36 -11.01 3.46
C THR A 366 5.93 -10.66 3.06
N ARG A 367 5.67 -9.46 2.51
CA ARG A 367 4.38 -9.12 1.88
C ARG A 367 4.25 -9.69 0.46
N THR A 368 5.33 -10.17 -0.10
CA THR A 368 5.40 -10.63 -1.48
C THR A 368 5.07 -12.10 -1.61
N LYS A 369 4.30 -12.44 -2.64
CA LYS A 369 4.05 -13.85 -3.05
C LYS A 369 5.02 -14.30 -4.16
N ARG A 370 5.35 -13.43 -5.12
CA ARG A 370 6.12 -13.77 -6.32
C ARG A 370 7.40 -12.96 -6.47
N THR A 371 7.31 -11.65 -6.61
CA THR A 371 8.50 -10.83 -6.90
C THR A 371 8.60 -9.64 -5.95
N VAL A 372 9.80 -9.41 -5.43
CA VAL A 372 10.13 -8.24 -4.64
C VAL A 372 11.30 -7.47 -5.25
N ASP A 373 11.07 -6.19 -5.50
CA ASP A 373 12.08 -5.24 -5.95
C ASP A 373 12.40 -4.26 -4.82
N VAL A 374 13.63 -4.26 -4.30
CA VAL A 374 14.06 -3.38 -3.21
C VAL A 374 14.85 -2.21 -3.77
N PHE A 375 14.39 -1.00 -3.52
CA PHE A 375 14.97 0.26 -3.98
C PHE A 375 15.56 1.03 -2.82
N GLY A 376 16.87 1.23 -2.83
CA GLY A 376 17.57 1.95 -1.77
C GLY A 376 19.08 1.95 -1.97
N SER A 377 19.81 2.81 -1.25
CA SER A 377 21.26 2.75 -1.27
C SER A 377 21.75 1.55 -0.47
N GLU A 378 22.90 0.99 -0.86
CA GLU A 378 23.55 -0.10 -0.11
C GLU A 378 23.76 0.26 1.36
N ALA A 379 24.13 1.52 1.65
CA ALA A 379 24.34 1.99 3.00
C ALA A 379 23.06 1.97 3.87
N VAL A 380 21.88 2.23 3.27
CA VAL A 380 20.60 2.14 3.96
C VAL A 380 20.16 0.68 4.12
N LEU A 381 20.37 -0.13 3.09
CA LEU A 381 20.11 -1.57 3.17
C LEU A 381 20.96 -2.23 4.25
N ARG A 382 22.28 -1.93 4.28
CA ARG A 382 23.20 -2.42 5.32
C ARG A 382 22.68 -2.06 6.71
N ARG A 383 22.32 -0.78 6.92
CA ARG A 383 21.74 -0.35 8.19
C ARG A 383 20.44 -1.12 8.52
N ALA A 384 19.56 -1.32 7.55
CA ALA A 384 18.32 -2.06 7.76
C ALA A 384 18.56 -3.53 8.15
N VAL A 385 19.61 -4.15 7.65
CA VAL A 385 20.00 -5.53 8.03
C VAL A 385 20.66 -5.57 9.41
N GLU A 386 21.56 -4.62 9.71
CA GLU A 386 22.34 -4.57 10.93
C GLU A 386 21.53 -4.06 12.13
N LYS A 387 20.60 -3.13 11.93
CA LYS A 387 19.89 -2.47 13.03
C LYS A 387 18.56 -3.14 13.36
N PRO A 388 18.44 -3.87 14.49
CA PRO A 388 17.13 -4.27 14.99
C PRO A 388 16.37 -3.07 15.53
N THR A 389 15.04 -3.16 15.56
CA THR A 389 14.20 -2.18 16.25
C THR A 389 14.37 -2.35 17.76
N VAL A 390 14.99 -1.38 18.39
CA VAL A 390 15.07 -1.33 19.86
C VAL A 390 13.83 -0.55 20.36
N ARG A 391 13.05 -1.21 21.18
CA ARG A 391 11.92 -0.57 21.90
C ARG A 391 12.12 -0.80 23.38
N ASP A 392 12.11 0.30 24.12
CA ASP A 392 12.17 0.23 25.58
C ASP A 392 10.86 -0.37 26.08
N GLY A 393 10.93 -1.62 26.53
CA GLY A 393 9.86 -2.36 27.16
C GLY A 393 10.38 -2.92 28.50
N SER A 394 9.53 -2.95 29.50
CA SER A 394 9.85 -3.57 30.79
C SER A 394 9.05 -4.85 31.03
N LEU A 395 8.26 -5.27 30.04
CA LEU A 395 7.36 -6.41 30.20
C LEU A 395 8.12 -7.72 30.40
N GLY A 396 9.12 -7.98 29.56
CA GLY A 396 9.96 -9.18 29.66
C GLY A 396 10.63 -9.28 31.03
N ARG A 397 11.26 -8.17 31.48
CA ARG A 397 11.90 -8.12 32.81
C ARG A 397 10.89 -8.31 33.96
N ARG A 398 9.71 -7.75 33.85
CA ARG A 398 8.65 -7.93 34.88
C ARG A 398 8.15 -9.36 34.92
N LEU A 399 8.01 -10.01 33.77
CA LEU A 399 7.64 -11.43 33.70
C LEU A 399 8.70 -12.31 34.35
N GLU A 400 9.99 -12.01 34.13
CA GLU A 400 11.09 -12.74 34.79
C GLU A 400 11.01 -12.62 36.31
N LEU A 401 10.91 -11.38 36.84
CA LEU A 401 10.78 -11.15 38.28
C LEU A 401 9.55 -11.86 38.87
N PHE A 402 8.42 -11.85 38.15
CA PHE A 402 7.21 -12.53 38.62
C PHE A 402 7.38 -14.06 38.68
N CYS A 403 8.03 -14.65 37.70
CA CYS A 403 8.28 -16.09 37.66
C CYS A 403 9.34 -16.54 38.68
N GLU A 404 10.28 -15.67 39.08
CA GLU A 404 11.26 -15.95 40.11
C GLU A 404 10.66 -15.90 41.54
N MET A 405 9.51 -15.26 41.69
CA MET A 405 8.78 -15.12 42.98
C MET A 405 7.77 -16.26 43.25
N GLN A 406 7.50 -17.11 42.25
CA GLN A 406 6.64 -18.30 42.37
C GLN A 406 7.47 -19.56 42.56
#